data_241a588d1f806e182ea2c3c8cd8c232f
#
_entry.id   241a588d1f806e182ea2c3c8cd8c232f
#
_cell.length_a   1.000
_cell.length_b   1.000
_cell.length_c   1.000
_cell.angle_alpha   90.00
_cell.angle_beta   90.00
_cell.angle_gamma   90.00
#
_symmetry.space_group_name_H-M   'P 1'
#
loop_
_entity.id
_entity.type
_entity.pdbx_description
1 polymer ?
#
loop_
_entity_poly.entity_id
_entity_poly.type
_entity_poly.pdbx_seq_one_letter_code
_entity_poly.pdbx_strand_id
1 'polypeptide(L)'
;MTGYGKAVVAYKDKKIHAEVKSLNSKQLDLNTRIAPLYREKEMEIRQMVAEAFIRGKVDMSVWIEKDTLVDATPINAALVENYYNQIKAIADKTGIPVPEDWFYTLLRMPDVLTKTDQVELDDEEWAAAKQAVSEALKNLVDFRIQEGAALQKKFTEKIDNIAQLLAEIEPFEKGRVEKIKARIIDGLQQIPGVEYDKNRMEQELIYYIEKLDISEEKQRLTNHLKYFRDTMNEPAGQGKKLGFIAQEMGREINTTGSKSNQAEMQNIVVKMKDELEQIKEQVLNAL
;
A
#
# COMPACT_ATOMS: atom_id res chain seq x y z
N MET A 1 1.54 0.39 -1.59
CA MET A 1 2.24 -0.90 -1.37
C MET A 1 2.42 -1.15 0.11
N THR A 2 2.22 -2.38 0.54
CA THR A 2 2.65 -2.88 1.85
C THR A 2 4.13 -3.23 1.78
N GLY A 3 4.79 -3.38 2.92
CA GLY A 3 6.19 -3.80 2.91
C GLY A 3 6.74 -3.96 4.32
N TYR A 4 7.85 -4.68 4.39
CA TYR A 4 8.55 -4.99 5.63
C TYR A 4 10.05 -4.92 5.41
N GLY A 5 10.76 -4.28 6.32
CA GLY A 5 12.21 -4.26 6.36
C GLY A 5 12.72 -4.43 7.79
N LYS A 6 13.76 -5.22 7.95
CA LYS A 6 14.43 -5.46 9.24
C LYS A 6 15.92 -5.46 9.06
N ALA A 7 16.62 -4.91 10.03
CA ALA A 7 18.07 -5.01 10.14
C ALA A 7 18.49 -5.19 11.59
N VAL A 8 19.66 -5.78 11.80
CA VAL A 8 20.26 -6.01 13.12
C VAL A 8 21.74 -5.68 13.01
N VAL A 9 22.20 -4.74 13.80
CA VAL A 9 23.61 -4.35 13.87
C VAL A 9 24.14 -4.67 15.25
N ALA A 10 25.25 -5.39 15.32
CA ALA A 10 25.93 -5.68 16.58
C ALA A 10 26.79 -4.47 16.99
N TYR A 11 26.71 -4.08 18.25
CA TYR A 11 27.55 -3.06 18.84
C TYR A 11 27.96 -3.48 20.26
N LYS A 12 29.26 -3.74 20.46
CA LYS A 12 29.80 -4.27 21.72
C LYS A 12 29.04 -5.53 22.19
N ASP A 13 28.41 -5.48 23.34
CA ASP A 13 27.62 -6.54 23.99
C ASP A 13 26.09 -6.45 23.65
N LYS A 14 25.73 -5.65 22.67
CA LYS A 14 24.34 -5.36 22.29
C LYS A 14 24.08 -5.66 20.84
N LYS A 15 22.83 -5.99 20.52
CA LYS A 15 22.29 -6.02 19.16
C LYS A 15 21.25 -4.92 19.03
N ILE A 16 21.45 -4.04 18.08
CA ILE A 16 20.51 -2.95 17.76
C ILE A 16 19.64 -3.44 16.63
N HIS A 17 18.35 -3.52 16.90
CA HIS A 17 17.33 -3.95 15.95
C HIS A 17 16.60 -2.75 15.42
N ALA A 18 16.44 -2.69 14.11
CA ALA A 18 15.55 -1.76 13.42
C ALA A 18 14.54 -2.54 12.58
N GLU A 19 13.28 -2.23 12.75
CA GLU A 19 12.18 -2.85 12.03
C GLU A 19 11.25 -1.76 11.49
N VAL A 20 10.92 -1.84 10.21
CA VAL A 20 10.00 -0.92 9.55
C VAL A 20 8.91 -1.69 8.84
N LYS A 21 7.66 -1.35 9.13
CA LYS A 21 6.45 -1.87 8.48
C LYS A 21 5.76 -0.75 7.74
N SER A 22 5.23 -1.05 6.59
CA SER A 22 4.47 -0.08 5.81
C SER A 22 3.17 -0.67 5.28
N LEU A 23 2.09 0.09 5.44
CA LEU A 23 0.79 -0.19 4.86
C LEU A 23 0.45 0.90 3.83
N ASN A 24 -0.49 0.58 2.93
CA ASN A 24 -0.94 1.53 1.94
C ASN A 24 -1.71 2.70 2.60
N SER A 25 -1.35 3.95 2.27
CA SER A 25 -2.05 5.16 2.70
C SER A 25 -1.90 6.24 1.64
N LYS A 26 -2.79 7.23 1.66
CA LYS A 26 -2.76 8.38 0.73
C LYS A 26 -1.64 9.37 1.04
N GLN A 27 -1.27 9.48 2.30
CA GLN A 27 -0.21 10.37 2.81
C GLN A 27 0.78 9.56 3.63
N LEU A 28 1.95 10.14 3.93
CA LEU A 28 2.90 9.56 4.86
C LEU A 28 2.38 9.79 6.30
N ASP A 29 2.05 8.69 6.98
CA ASP A 29 1.70 8.65 8.40
C ASP A 29 2.75 7.80 9.12
N LEU A 30 3.58 8.45 9.94
CA LEU A 30 4.73 7.83 10.59
C LEU A 30 4.52 7.70 12.09
N ASN A 31 4.52 6.46 12.54
CA ASN A 31 4.57 6.10 13.95
C ASN A 31 5.95 5.52 14.31
N THR A 32 6.52 5.98 15.42
CA THR A 32 7.85 5.57 15.87
C THR A 32 7.79 4.95 17.25
N ARG A 33 8.49 3.83 17.45
CA ARG A 33 8.72 3.19 18.74
C ARG A 33 10.23 3.04 18.93
N ILE A 34 10.81 3.90 19.73
CA ILE A 34 12.26 4.03 19.86
C ILE A 34 12.67 3.75 21.29
N ALA A 35 13.72 2.96 21.48
CA ALA A 35 14.30 2.70 22.79
C ALA A 35 14.64 4.02 23.49
N PRO A 36 14.44 4.11 24.84
CA PRO A 36 14.68 5.36 25.58
C PRO A 36 16.04 6.01 25.31
N LEU A 37 17.07 5.21 25.11
CA LEU A 37 18.44 5.66 24.82
C LEU A 37 18.54 6.48 23.51
N TYR A 38 17.75 6.13 22.48
CA TYR A 38 17.78 6.80 21.18
C TYR A 38 16.67 7.86 20.99
N ARG A 39 15.91 8.17 22.06
CA ARG A 39 14.77 9.09 21.97
C ARG A 39 15.15 10.51 21.54
N GLU A 40 16.33 10.98 21.95
CA GLU A 40 16.85 12.28 21.52
C GLU A 40 17.12 12.38 20.00
N LYS A 41 17.33 11.24 19.34
CA LYS A 41 17.57 11.13 17.89
C LYS A 41 16.31 10.81 17.10
N GLU A 42 15.14 10.83 17.72
CA GLU A 42 13.87 10.50 17.07
C GLU A 42 13.59 11.35 15.82
N MET A 43 13.89 12.66 15.89
CA MET A 43 13.66 13.57 14.75
C MET A 43 14.55 13.21 13.55
N GLU A 44 15.77 12.77 13.78
CA GLU A 44 16.68 12.32 12.72
C GLU A 44 16.17 11.02 12.08
N ILE A 45 15.68 10.06 12.87
CA ILE A 45 15.04 8.83 12.38
C ILE A 45 13.80 9.16 11.55
N ARG A 46 12.95 10.08 12.02
CA ARG A 46 11.75 10.54 11.28
C ARG A 46 12.12 11.15 9.93
N GLN A 47 13.17 11.94 9.88
CA GLN A 47 13.66 12.52 8.64
C GLN A 47 14.15 11.44 7.67
N MET A 48 14.94 10.46 8.13
CA MET A 48 15.39 9.34 7.29
C MET A 48 14.22 8.57 6.68
N VAL A 49 13.14 8.33 7.45
CA VAL A 49 11.94 7.67 6.95
C VAL A 49 11.21 8.54 5.93
N ALA A 50 11.09 9.85 6.18
CA ALA A 50 10.42 10.77 5.27
C ALA A 50 11.15 10.95 3.93
N GLU A 51 12.48 10.87 3.92
CA GLU A 51 13.30 10.86 2.71
C GLU A 51 13.15 9.57 1.90
N ALA A 52 12.95 8.43 2.58
CA ALA A 52 12.82 7.12 1.94
C ALA A 52 11.41 6.87 1.36
N PHE A 53 10.36 7.52 1.87
CA PHE A 53 8.97 7.18 1.50
C PHE A 53 8.12 8.42 1.16
N ILE A 54 7.50 8.38 -0.02
CA ILE A 54 6.59 9.43 -0.50
C ILE A 54 5.23 9.36 0.23
N ARG A 55 4.74 8.14 0.51
CA ARG A 55 3.43 7.87 1.15
C ARG A 55 3.40 6.50 1.82
N GLY A 56 2.44 6.30 2.70
CA GLY A 56 2.19 5.04 3.41
C GLY A 56 2.00 5.29 4.90
N LYS A 57 1.31 4.38 5.57
CA LYS A 57 1.35 4.32 7.03
C LYS A 57 2.56 3.49 7.43
N VAL A 58 3.55 4.12 8.05
CA VAL A 58 4.86 3.54 8.36
C VAL A 58 5.00 3.42 9.87
N ASP A 59 5.24 2.22 10.37
CA ASP A 59 5.59 1.94 11.76
C ASP A 59 7.09 1.60 11.81
N MET A 60 7.87 2.46 12.48
CA MET A 60 9.30 2.28 12.69
C MET A 60 9.57 1.92 14.15
N SER A 61 10.25 0.80 14.38
CA SER A 61 10.64 0.33 15.72
C SER A 61 12.15 0.16 15.81
N VAL A 62 12.76 0.74 16.85
CA VAL A 62 14.18 0.60 17.14
C VAL A 62 14.32 0.18 18.60
N TRP A 63 14.94 -0.99 18.83
CA TRP A 63 15.17 -1.51 20.17
C TRP A 63 16.53 -2.17 20.31
N ILE A 64 16.95 -2.37 21.57
CA ILE A 64 18.22 -2.96 21.92
C ILE A 64 17.97 -4.33 22.55
N GLU A 65 18.67 -5.33 22.07
CA GLU A 65 18.81 -6.63 22.70
C GLU A 65 20.21 -6.74 23.31
N LYS A 66 20.30 -6.96 24.63
CA LYS A 66 21.57 -7.19 25.31
C LYS A 66 21.85 -8.69 25.34
N ASP A 67 23.08 -9.07 24.97
CA ASP A 67 23.53 -10.48 24.99
C ASP A 67 23.84 -10.99 26.42
N THR A 68 23.67 -10.15 27.46
CA THR A 68 24.04 -10.48 28.81
C THR A 68 23.01 -11.30 29.56
N LEU A 69 23.47 -12.44 30.07
CA LEU A 69 22.82 -13.24 31.07
C LEU A 69 22.59 -12.41 32.35
N VAL A 70 21.30 -12.13 32.62
CA VAL A 70 20.80 -11.69 33.92
C VAL A 70 21.64 -10.66 34.66
N ASP A 71 21.61 -9.41 34.23
CA ASP A 71 21.96 -8.31 35.12
C ASP A 71 20.89 -8.20 36.21
N ALA A 72 21.23 -8.63 37.44
CA ALA A 72 20.39 -8.35 38.58
C ALA A 72 20.21 -6.84 38.71
N THR A 73 18.96 -6.39 38.98
CA THR A 73 18.72 -4.96 39.22
C THR A 73 19.60 -4.47 40.36
N PRO A 74 20.51 -3.48 40.16
CA PRO A 74 21.39 -3.01 41.18
C PRO A 74 20.61 -2.39 42.34
N ILE A 75 21.10 -2.62 43.55
CA ILE A 75 20.55 -2.03 44.75
C ILE A 75 21.17 -0.64 44.95
N ASN A 76 20.32 0.40 45.03
CA ASN A 76 20.78 1.74 45.36
C ASN A 76 21.17 1.83 46.84
N ALA A 77 22.46 1.56 47.15
CA ALA A 77 22.96 1.51 48.53
C ALA A 77 22.76 2.83 49.30
N ALA A 78 22.93 3.98 48.62
CA ALA A 78 22.75 5.29 49.25
C ALA A 78 21.30 5.53 49.66
N LEU A 79 20.36 5.06 48.84
CA LEU A 79 18.93 5.17 49.13
C LEU A 79 18.50 4.22 50.28
N VAL A 80 19.06 3.01 50.29
CA VAL A 80 18.87 2.04 51.38
C VAL A 80 19.34 2.62 52.71
N GLU A 81 20.54 3.20 52.77
CA GLU A 81 21.05 3.85 53.97
C GLU A 81 20.17 5.01 54.42
N ASN A 82 19.71 5.82 53.50
CA ASN A 82 18.84 6.94 53.79
C ASN A 82 17.49 6.46 54.41
N TYR A 83 16.84 5.48 53.80
CA TYR A 83 15.60 4.91 54.35
C TYR A 83 15.84 4.22 55.70
N TYR A 84 16.92 3.53 55.88
CA TYR A 84 17.28 2.94 57.17
C TYR A 84 17.36 4.00 58.28
N ASN A 85 18.11 5.09 58.03
CA ASN A 85 18.25 6.18 59.01
C ASN A 85 16.94 6.88 59.31
N GLN A 86 16.08 7.11 58.31
CA GLN A 86 14.77 7.72 58.49
C GLN A 86 13.86 6.83 59.36
N ILE A 87 13.77 5.52 59.04
CA ILE A 87 12.91 4.58 59.76
C ILE A 87 13.35 4.50 61.24
N LYS A 88 14.68 4.45 61.50
CA LYS A 88 15.23 4.39 62.84
C LYS A 88 14.90 5.67 63.64
N ALA A 89 15.07 6.83 63.06
CA ALA A 89 14.74 8.11 63.69
C ALA A 89 13.24 8.23 64.00
N ILE A 90 12.37 7.72 63.14
CA ILE A 90 10.90 7.68 63.38
C ILE A 90 10.59 6.70 64.50
N ALA A 91 11.18 5.51 64.52
CA ALA A 91 10.98 4.52 65.58
C ALA A 91 11.38 5.08 66.95
N ASP A 92 12.54 5.71 67.05
CA ASP A 92 13.04 6.35 68.27
C ASP A 92 12.12 7.47 68.77
N LYS A 93 11.52 8.25 67.85
CA LYS A 93 10.62 9.36 68.20
C LYS A 93 9.20 8.91 68.58
N THR A 94 8.70 7.86 67.98
CA THR A 94 7.30 7.43 68.08
C THR A 94 7.11 6.22 68.97
N GLY A 95 8.17 5.51 69.35
CA GLY A 95 8.12 4.25 70.10
C GLY A 95 7.60 3.06 69.29
N ILE A 96 7.45 3.19 67.97
CA ILE A 96 7.10 2.07 67.09
C ILE A 96 8.30 1.14 66.96
N PRO A 97 8.17 -0.19 67.12
CA PRO A 97 9.28 -1.10 67.02
C PRO A 97 9.85 -1.11 65.60
N VAL A 98 11.19 -1.20 65.46
CA VAL A 98 11.85 -1.35 64.19
C VAL A 98 11.55 -2.70 63.54
N PRO A 99 11.55 -2.82 62.20
CA PRO A 99 11.35 -4.08 61.52
C PRO A 99 12.33 -5.16 61.92
N GLU A 100 11.89 -6.40 62.11
CA GLU A 100 12.82 -7.54 62.37
C GLU A 100 13.62 -7.89 61.13
N ASP A 101 12.98 -7.83 59.93
CA ASP A 101 13.66 -8.06 58.66
C ASP A 101 13.86 -6.73 57.90
N TRP A 102 15.01 -6.16 58.08
CA TRP A 102 15.42 -4.91 57.46
C TRP A 102 15.57 -5.02 55.92
N PHE A 103 16.15 -6.13 55.43
CA PHE A 103 16.36 -6.28 53.99
C PHE A 103 15.00 -6.41 53.27
N TYR A 104 14.08 -7.18 53.79
CA TYR A 104 12.74 -7.31 53.23
C TYR A 104 12.03 -5.94 53.19
N THR A 105 12.16 -5.15 54.26
CA THR A 105 11.52 -3.84 54.32
C THR A 105 12.17 -2.84 53.38
N LEU A 106 13.48 -2.72 53.38
CA LEU A 106 14.24 -1.73 52.60
C LEU A 106 14.18 -2.02 51.09
N LEU A 107 14.27 -3.29 50.68
CA LEU A 107 14.23 -3.65 49.24
C LEU A 107 12.86 -3.41 48.59
N ARG A 108 11.79 -3.20 49.38
CA ARG A 108 10.46 -2.83 48.91
C ARG A 108 10.17 -1.32 48.94
N MET A 109 11.08 -0.53 49.45
CA MET A 109 10.94 0.93 49.39
C MET A 109 11.08 1.44 47.98
N PRO A 110 10.37 2.53 47.65
CA PRO A 110 10.43 3.12 46.31
C PRO A 110 11.88 3.37 45.87
N ASP A 111 12.18 3.11 44.61
CA ASP A 111 13.43 3.42 43.93
C ASP A 111 14.72 2.75 44.47
N VAL A 112 14.59 1.83 45.44
CA VAL A 112 15.73 1.05 45.96
C VAL A 112 16.26 0.05 44.94
N LEU A 113 15.38 -0.53 44.13
CA LEU A 113 15.71 -1.43 43.01
C LEU A 113 15.49 -0.69 41.67
N THR A 114 16.16 0.42 41.49
CA THR A 114 16.09 1.20 40.25
C THR A 114 17.29 0.95 39.37
N LYS A 115 17.02 0.68 38.09
CA LYS A 115 18.06 0.72 37.07
C LYS A 115 18.47 2.18 36.87
N THR A 116 19.58 2.57 37.47
CA THR A 116 20.20 3.89 37.25
C THR A 116 21.04 3.83 35.96
N ASP A 117 20.42 3.55 34.85
CA ASP A 117 21.08 3.63 33.55
C ASP A 117 20.62 4.93 32.85
N GLN A 118 21.10 6.07 33.30
CA GLN A 118 21.34 7.20 32.39
C GLN A 118 22.62 6.86 31.62
N VAL A 119 22.53 5.88 30.70
CA VAL A 119 23.60 5.66 29.74
C VAL A 119 23.48 6.80 28.75
N GLU A 120 24.46 7.71 28.76
CA GLU A 120 24.58 8.72 27.72
C GLU A 120 24.80 8.00 26.37
N LEU A 121 24.16 8.50 25.33
CA LEU A 121 24.30 7.92 23.99
C LEU A 121 25.69 8.24 23.44
N ASP A 122 26.47 7.20 23.21
CA ASP A 122 27.77 7.28 22.55
C ASP A 122 27.58 7.50 21.03
N ASP A 123 28.40 8.37 20.44
CA ASP A 123 28.37 8.67 19.00
C ASP A 123 28.60 7.42 18.13
N GLU A 124 29.44 6.48 18.59
CA GLU A 124 29.65 5.20 17.90
C GLU A 124 28.41 4.31 17.96
N GLU A 125 27.74 4.26 19.12
CA GLU A 125 26.48 3.53 19.29
C GLU A 125 25.37 4.14 18.42
N TRP A 126 25.32 5.47 18.34
CA TRP A 126 24.40 6.17 17.44
C TRP A 126 24.69 5.85 15.97
N ALA A 127 25.95 5.81 15.56
CA ALA A 127 26.33 5.44 14.19
C ALA A 127 25.86 4.02 13.85
N ALA A 128 26.01 3.06 14.77
CA ALA A 128 25.50 1.69 14.58
C ALA A 128 23.97 1.63 14.53
N ALA A 129 23.26 2.42 15.35
CA ALA A 129 21.80 2.51 15.32
C ALA A 129 21.32 3.13 14.01
N LYS A 130 21.97 4.19 13.55
CA LYS A 130 21.69 4.84 12.25
C LYS A 130 21.90 3.89 11.08
N GLN A 131 22.96 3.07 11.14
CA GLN A 131 23.20 2.01 10.15
C GLN A 131 22.06 0.99 10.15
N ALA A 132 21.62 0.50 11.31
CA ALA A 132 20.51 -0.45 11.40
C ALA A 132 19.21 0.14 10.80
N VAL A 133 18.91 1.40 11.12
CA VAL A 133 17.75 2.11 10.53
C VAL A 133 17.88 2.21 9.02
N SER A 134 19.04 2.63 8.50
CA SER A 134 19.28 2.77 7.06
C SER A 134 19.13 1.44 6.31
N GLU A 135 19.69 0.36 6.85
CA GLU A 135 19.57 -0.98 6.28
C GLU A 135 18.12 -1.50 6.29
N ALA A 136 17.36 -1.27 7.38
CA ALA A 136 15.97 -1.65 7.46
C ALA A 136 15.13 -0.89 6.41
N LEU A 137 15.36 0.42 6.24
CA LEU A 137 14.70 1.23 5.22
C LEU A 137 15.03 0.74 3.81
N LYS A 138 16.31 0.45 3.54
CA LYS A 138 16.76 -0.11 2.27
C LYS A 138 16.07 -1.44 1.96
N ASN A 139 15.99 -2.36 2.91
CA ASN A 139 15.34 -3.65 2.74
C ASN A 139 13.84 -3.49 2.41
N LEU A 140 13.15 -2.52 3.03
CA LEU A 140 11.77 -2.20 2.68
C LEU A 140 11.64 -1.61 1.26
N VAL A 141 12.56 -0.74 0.86
CA VAL A 141 12.58 -0.16 -0.50
C VAL A 141 12.82 -1.27 -1.53
N ASP A 142 13.78 -2.14 -1.31
CA ASP A 142 14.10 -3.27 -2.19
C ASP A 142 12.89 -4.22 -2.34
N PHE A 143 12.19 -4.50 -1.23
CA PHE A 143 10.95 -5.26 -1.25
C PHE A 143 9.87 -4.58 -2.12
N ARG A 144 9.67 -3.27 -1.98
CA ARG A 144 8.71 -2.49 -2.79
C ARG A 144 9.06 -2.48 -4.28
N ILE A 145 10.35 -2.43 -4.61
CA ILE A 145 10.82 -2.50 -6.02
C ILE A 145 10.45 -3.86 -6.62
N GLN A 146 10.66 -4.96 -5.89
CA GLN A 146 10.30 -6.30 -6.35
C GLN A 146 8.78 -6.45 -6.53
N GLU A 147 7.98 -5.99 -5.56
CA GLU A 147 6.52 -5.99 -5.69
C GLU A 147 6.05 -5.12 -6.87
N GLY A 148 6.68 -3.95 -7.06
CA GLY A 148 6.38 -3.04 -8.17
C GLY A 148 6.64 -3.67 -9.52
N ALA A 149 7.75 -4.38 -9.69
CA ALA A 149 8.08 -5.09 -10.92
C ALA A 149 7.08 -6.23 -11.21
N ALA A 150 6.66 -6.97 -10.18
CA ALA A 150 5.65 -8.01 -10.33
C ALA A 150 4.27 -7.42 -10.73
N LEU A 151 3.91 -6.27 -10.15
CA LEU A 151 2.68 -5.56 -10.47
C LEU A 151 2.70 -5.00 -11.90
N GLN A 152 3.82 -4.42 -12.33
CA GLN A 152 4.01 -3.93 -13.69
C GLN A 152 3.82 -5.05 -14.72
N LYS A 153 4.39 -6.23 -14.47
CA LYS A 153 4.20 -7.40 -15.33
C LYS A 153 2.73 -7.80 -15.45
N LYS A 154 2.00 -7.84 -14.32
CA LYS A 154 0.56 -8.12 -14.32
C LYS A 154 -0.23 -7.09 -15.10
N PHE A 155 0.04 -5.81 -14.91
CA PHE A 155 -0.64 -4.76 -15.67
C PHE A 155 -0.38 -4.87 -17.17
N THR A 156 0.86 -5.15 -17.57
CA THR A 156 1.21 -5.34 -18.97
C THR A 156 0.40 -6.48 -19.58
N GLU A 157 0.32 -7.63 -18.90
CA GLU A 157 -0.49 -8.78 -19.33
C GLU A 157 -1.97 -8.39 -19.52
N LYS A 158 -2.56 -7.70 -18.53
CA LYS A 158 -3.97 -7.31 -18.58
C LYS A 158 -4.27 -6.30 -19.70
N ILE A 159 -3.38 -5.33 -19.88
CA ILE A 159 -3.47 -4.35 -21.00
C ILE A 159 -3.36 -5.05 -22.34
N ASP A 160 -2.47 -6.04 -22.49
CA ASP A 160 -2.33 -6.82 -23.71
C ASP A 160 -3.58 -7.65 -23.99
N ASN A 161 -4.15 -8.28 -22.95
CA ASN A 161 -5.40 -9.03 -23.08
C ASN A 161 -6.56 -8.14 -23.54
N ILE A 162 -6.72 -6.93 -22.96
CA ILE A 162 -7.75 -5.96 -23.39
C ILE A 162 -7.51 -5.55 -24.84
N ALA A 163 -6.26 -5.30 -25.26
CA ALA A 163 -5.93 -4.94 -26.63
C ALA A 163 -6.27 -6.07 -27.61
N GLN A 164 -5.98 -7.32 -27.26
CA GLN A 164 -6.33 -8.48 -28.06
C GLN A 164 -7.85 -8.64 -28.16
N LEU A 165 -8.57 -8.56 -27.02
CA LEU A 165 -10.05 -8.64 -27.01
C LEU A 165 -10.68 -7.53 -27.84
N LEU A 166 -10.11 -6.32 -27.84
CA LEU A 166 -10.56 -5.22 -28.69
C LEU A 166 -10.41 -5.55 -30.17
N ALA A 167 -9.32 -6.18 -30.57
CA ALA A 167 -9.11 -6.62 -31.96
C ALA A 167 -10.09 -7.76 -32.35
N GLU A 168 -10.47 -8.63 -31.42
CA GLU A 168 -11.45 -9.70 -31.65
C GLU A 168 -12.87 -9.18 -31.98
N ILE A 169 -13.17 -7.91 -31.70
CA ILE A 169 -14.46 -7.28 -32.07
C ILE A 169 -14.60 -7.06 -33.58
N GLU A 170 -13.50 -6.78 -34.28
CA GLU A 170 -13.51 -6.35 -35.69
C GLU A 170 -14.28 -7.29 -36.64
N PRO A 171 -14.16 -8.63 -36.58
CA PRO A 171 -14.92 -9.54 -37.42
C PRO A 171 -16.44 -9.44 -37.25
N PHE A 172 -16.90 -9.05 -36.06
CA PHE A 172 -18.33 -8.93 -35.76
C PHE A 172 -18.92 -7.59 -36.20
N GLU A 173 -18.08 -6.57 -36.43
CA GLU A 173 -18.51 -5.30 -37.03
C GLU A 173 -18.81 -5.45 -38.52
N LYS A 174 -17.97 -6.26 -39.22
CA LYS A 174 -18.16 -6.57 -40.64
C LYS A 174 -19.48 -7.37 -40.80
N GLY A 175 -20.41 -6.89 -41.64
CA GLY A 175 -21.69 -7.55 -41.87
C GLY A 175 -22.77 -7.22 -40.82
N ARG A 176 -22.50 -6.31 -39.88
CA ARG A 176 -23.48 -5.89 -38.84
C ARG A 176 -24.64 -5.13 -39.49
N VAL A 177 -24.35 -4.27 -40.45
CA VAL A 177 -25.32 -3.47 -41.18
C VAL A 177 -26.25 -4.38 -41.98
N GLU A 178 -25.74 -5.37 -42.70
CA GLU A 178 -26.47 -6.35 -43.44
C GLU A 178 -27.41 -7.17 -42.55
N LYS A 179 -26.94 -7.60 -41.40
CA LYS A 179 -27.77 -8.33 -40.40
C LYS A 179 -28.90 -7.47 -39.87
N ILE A 180 -28.64 -6.19 -39.57
CA ILE A 180 -29.66 -5.26 -39.12
C ILE A 180 -30.72 -5.04 -40.23
N LYS A 181 -30.27 -4.80 -41.46
CA LYS A 181 -31.11 -4.63 -42.62
C LYS A 181 -31.99 -5.86 -42.85
N ALA A 182 -31.43 -7.07 -42.82
CA ALA A 182 -32.18 -8.31 -42.98
C ALA A 182 -33.25 -8.46 -41.87
N ARG A 183 -32.92 -8.20 -40.61
CA ARG A 183 -33.83 -8.28 -39.48
C ARG A 183 -35.01 -7.26 -39.60
N ILE A 184 -34.74 -6.04 -40.06
CA ILE A 184 -35.78 -5.03 -40.26
C ILE A 184 -36.72 -5.47 -41.40
N ILE A 185 -36.16 -5.95 -42.53
CA ILE A 185 -36.95 -6.45 -43.65
C ILE A 185 -37.84 -7.63 -43.25
N ASP A 186 -37.27 -8.62 -42.54
CA ASP A 186 -38.00 -9.77 -42.02
C ASP A 186 -39.14 -9.35 -41.10
N GLY A 187 -38.90 -8.40 -40.19
CA GLY A 187 -39.90 -7.90 -39.30
C GLY A 187 -41.05 -7.17 -40.06
N LEU A 188 -40.75 -6.42 -41.10
CA LEU A 188 -41.72 -5.75 -41.93
C LEU A 188 -42.56 -6.73 -42.75
N GLN A 189 -41.96 -7.81 -43.26
CA GLN A 189 -42.68 -8.87 -44.02
C GLN A 189 -43.63 -9.69 -43.16
N GLN A 190 -43.46 -9.74 -41.85
CA GLN A 190 -44.35 -10.42 -40.93
C GLN A 190 -45.67 -9.63 -40.66
N ILE A 191 -45.74 -8.37 -41.08
CA ILE A 191 -46.94 -7.52 -40.91
C ILE A 191 -47.77 -7.58 -42.19
N PRO A 192 -48.96 -8.22 -42.20
CA PRO A 192 -49.78 -8.34 -43.40
C PRO A 192 -50.23 -6.97 -43.93
N GLY A 193 -50.10 -6.73 -45.25
CA GLY A 193 -50.61 -5.56 -45.92
C GLY A 193 -49.82 -4.26 -45.76
N VAL A 194 -48.59 -4.35 -45.24
CA VAL A 194 -47.72 -3.18 -45.12
C VAL A 194 -46.78 -3.07 -46.33
N GLU A 195 -47.03 -2.05 -47.16
CA GLU A 195 -46.04 -1.53 -48.09
C GLU A 195 -45.13 -0.55 -47.34
N TYR A 196 -43.81 -0.84 -47.35
CA TYR A 196 -42.86 0.07 -46.68
C TYR A 196 -42.18 0.99 -47.70
N ASP A 197 -41.98 2.26 -47.27
CA ASP A 197 -41.23 3.26 -48.03
C ASP A 197 -39.72 2.95 -47.92
N LYS A 198 -39.08 2.70 -49.05
CA LYS A 198 -37.65 2.39 -49.12
C LYS A 198 -36.76 3.55 -48.63
N ASN A 199 -37.14 4.79 -48.91
CA ASN A 199 -36.38 5.96 -48.49
C ASN A 199 -36.39 6.11 -46.94
N ARG A 200 -37.54 5.85 -46.35
CA ARG A 200 -37.68 5.86 -44.88
C ARG A 200 -36.92 4.74 -44.24
N MET A 201 -36.88 3.57 -44.83
CA MET A 201 -36.08 2.44 -44.37
C MET A 201 -34.57 2.75 -44.45
N GLU A 202 -34.10 3.43 -45.51
CA GLU A 202 -32.70 3.85 -45.63
C GLU A 202 -32.31 4.89 -44.57
N GLN A 203 -33.17 5.83 -44.27
CA GLN A 203 -32.94 6.81 -43.20
C GLN A 203 -32.85 6.13 -41.82
N GLU A 204 -33.75 5.20 -41.52
CA GLU A 204 -33.68 4.41 -40.26
C GLU A 204 -32.39 3.57 -40.21
N LEU A 205 -31.94 2.98 -41.31
CA LEU A 205 -30.70 2.24 -41.37
C LEU A 205 -29.49 3.14 -41.09
N ILE A 206 -29.42 4.35 -41.64
CA ILE A 206 -28.37 5.33 -41.35
C ILE A 206 -28.36 5.65 -39.86
N TYR A 207 -29.53 5.93 -39.26
CA TYR A 207 -29.64 6.18 -37.83
C TYR A 207 -29.10 5.01 -36.98
N TYR A 208 -29.42 3.75 -37.34
CA TYR A 208 -28.94 2.59 -36.63
C TYR A 208 -27.42 2.38 -36.82
N ILE A 209 -26.88 2.69 -38.00
CA ILE A 209 -25.44 2.62 -38.28
C ILE A 209 -24.69 3.59 -37.35
N GLU A 210 -25.11 4.86 -37.32
CA GLU A 210 -24.49 5.88 -36.46
C GLU A 210 -24.65 5.54 -34.97
N LYS A 211 -25.83 5.12 -34.54
CA LYS A 211 -26.10 4.76 -33.14
C LYS A 211 -25.28 3.59 -32.63
N LEU A 212 -24.91 2.67 -33.53
CA LEU A 212 -24.17 1.45 -33.18
C LEU A 212 -22.70 1.54 -33.57
N ASP A 213 -22.26 2.64 -34.16
CA ASP A 213 -20.83 2.84 -34.44
C ASP A 213 -20.00 2.88 -33.15
N ILE A 214 -18.92 2.10 -33.13
CA ILE A 214 -17.98 2.00 -32.02
C ILE A 214 -16.55 2.42 -32.42
N SER A 215 -16.40 3.05 -33.58
CA SER A 215 -15.09 3.43 -34.11
C SER A 215 -14.36 4.41 -33.18
N GLU A 216 -15.10 5.36 -32.61
CA GLU A 216 -14.56 6.34 -31.65
C GLU A 216 -14.13 5.67 -30.35
N GLU A 217 -14.95 4.78 -29.77
CA GLU A 217 -14.64 4.04 -28.55
C GLU A 217 -13.40 3.16 -28.72
N LYS A 218 -13.28 2.49 -29.85
CA LYS A 218 -12.09 1.68 -30.21
C LYS A 218 -10.83 2.55 -30.26
N GLN A 219 -10.89 3.68 -30.93
CA GLN A 219 -9.77 4.60 -31.05
C GLN A 219 -9.37 5.17 -29.69
N ARG A 220 -10.34 5.60 -28.89
CA ARG A 220 -10.10 6.13 -27.54
C ARG A 220 -9.54 5.06 -26.62
N LEU A 221 -10.12 3.86 -26.61
CA LEU A 221 -9.62 2.76 -25.80
C LEU A 221 -8.17 2.40 -26.17
N THR A 222 -7.85 2.33 -27.45
CA THR A 222 -6.49 2.10 -27.94
C THR A 222 -5.52 3.17 -27.43
N ASN A 223 -5.91 4.43 -27.47
CA ASN A 223 -5.11 5.54 -26.95
C ASN A 223 -4.92 5.43 -25.43
N HIS A 224 -5.96 5.06 -24.67
CA HIS A 224 -5.87 4.90 -23.23
C HIS A 224 -4.99 3.70 -22.84
N LEU A 225 -5.05 2.59 -23.56
CA LEU A 225 -4.17 1.44 -23.36
C LEU A 225 -2.70 1.82 -23.55
N LYS A 226 -2.40 2.56 -24.62
CA LYS A 226 -1.05 3.09 -24.86
C LYS A 226 -0.63 4.04 -23.74
N TYR A 227 -1.47 4.99 -23.37
CA TYR A 227 -1.16 5.98 -22.34
C TYR A 227 -0.95 5.34 -20.97
N PHE A 228 -1.69 4.25 -20.66
CA PHE A 228 -1.48 3.47 -19.45
C PHE A 228 -0.08 2.84 -19.44
N ARG A 229 0.36 2.22 -20.54
CA ARG A 229 1.71 1.66 -20.68
C ARG A 229 2.80 2.72 -20.54
N ASP A 230 2.64 3.85 -21.22
CA ASP A 230 3.61 4.95 -21.16
C ASP A 230 3.74 5.46 -19.73
N THR A 231 2.60 5.65 -19.04
CA THR A 231 2.56 6.10 -17.63
C THR A 231 3.19 5.10 -16.66
N MET A 232 3.08 3.77 -16.88
CA MET A 232 3.77 2.79 -16.04
C MET A 232 5.30 2.89 -16.11
N ASN A 233 5.85 3.46 -17.18
CA ASN A 233 7.29 3.64 -17.38
C ASN A 233 7.80 5.01 -16.91
N GLU A 234 6.91 5.89 -16.44
CA GLU A 234 7.29 7.18 -15.83
C GLU A 234 7.86 6.98 -14.41
N PRO A 235 8.56 7.96 -13.83
CA PRO A 235 9.05 7.90 -12.46
C PRO A 235 7.94 7.60 -11.45
N ALA A 236 8.32 7.05 -10.28
CA ALA A 236 7.40 6.64 -9.21
C ALA A 236 6.39 7.75 -8.84
N GLY A 237 5.21 7.35 -8.37
CA GLY A 237 4.13 8.27 -7.96
C GLY A 237 2.93 8.29 -8.90
N GLN A 238 2.88 7.43 -9.92
CA GLN A 238 1.86 7.46 -10.98
C GLN A 238 0.56 6.73 -10.65
N GLY A 239 0.44 6.08 -9.49
CA GLY A 239 -0.73 5.27 -9.15
C GLY A 239 -2.08 5.99 -9.29
N LYS A 240 -2.15 7.30 -8.93
CA LYS A 240 -3.37 8.09 -9.12
C LYS A 240 -3.70 8.33 -10.59
N LYS A 241 -2.68 8.63 -11.41
CA LYS A 241 -2.81 8.86 -12.85
C LYS A 241 -3.26 7.57 -13.56
N LEU A 242 -2.64 6.42 -13.23
CA LEU A 242 -3.05 5.10 -13.72
C LEU A 242 -4.50 4.79 -13.35
N GLY A 243 -4.95 5.15 -12.14
CA GLY A 243 -6.33 4.99 -11.71
C GLY A 243 -7.31 5.78 -12.57
N PHE A 244 -6.99 7.03 -12.92
CA PHE A 244 -7.82 7.83 -13.82
C PHE A 244 -7.86 7.25 -15.24
N ILE A 245 -6.72 6.80 -15.78
CA ILE A 245 -6.69 6.18 -17.09
C ILE A 245 -7.54 4.91 -17.11
N ALA A 246 -7.47 4.07 -16.07
CA ALA A 246 -8.31 2.88 -15.94
C ALA A 246 -9.82 3.20 -15.86
N GLN A 247 -10.20 4.35 -15.28
CA GLN A 247 -11.58 4.82 -15.30
C GLN A 247 -12.04 5.19 -16.72
N GLU A 248 -11.21 5.92 -17.47
CA GLU A 248 -11.53 6.27 -18.87
C GLU A 248 -11.60 5.02 -19.76
N MET A 249 -10.69 4.06 -19.60
CA MET A 249 -10.81 2.76 -20.27
C MET A 249 -12.16 2.09 -19.98
N GLY A 250 -12.62 2.16 -18.72
CA GLY A 250 -13.91 1.62 -18.32
C GLY A 250 -15.09 2.30 -18.98
N ARG A 251 -15.02 3.60 -19.22
CA ARG A 251 -16.05 4.34 -19.97
C ARG A 251 -16.14 3.84 -21.40
N GLU A 252 -15.01 3.72 -22.10
CA GLU A 252 -15.01 3.28 -23.50
C GLU A 252 -15.49 1.82 -23.63
N ILE A 253 -15.06 0.92 -22.73
CA ILE A 253 -15.54 -0.47 -22.70
C ILE A 253 -17.06 -0.54 -22.42
N ASN A 254 -17.58 0.27 -21.51
CA ASN A 254 -19.01 0.32 -21.21
C ASN A 254 -19.82 0.83 -22.40
N THR A 255 -19.35 1.89 -23.08
CA THR A 255 -20.02 2.43 -24.26
C THR A 255 -19.98 1.43 -25.40
N THR A 256 -18.84 0.77 -25.64
CA THR A 256 -18.75 -0.35 -26.58
C THR A 256 -19.80 -1.42 -26.28
N GLY A 257 -19.93 -1.81 -24.99
CA GLY A 257 -20.93 -2.78 -24.57
C GLY A 257 -22.38 -2.34 -24.83
N SER A 258 -22.72 -1.08 -24.55
CA SER A 258 -24.07 -0.56 -24.80
C SER A 258 -24.45 -0.46 -26.28
N LYS A 259 -23.45 -0.27 -27.15
CA LYS A 259 -23.59 -0.25 -28.61
C LYS A 259 -23.49 -1.66 -29.23
N SER A 260 -23.09 -2.68 -28.46
CA SER A 260 -22.98 -4.06 -28.93
C SER A 260 -24.32 -4.80 -28.80
N ASN A 261 -24.91 -5.17 -29.91
CA ASN A 261 -26.19 -5.87 -29.98
C ASN A 261 -26.09 -7.37 -30.34
N GLN A 262 -24.90 -7.91 -30.37
CA GLN A 262 -24.61 -9.33 -30.65
C GLN A 262 -24.05 -10.00 -29.40
N ALA A 263 -24.45 -11.25 -29.15
CA ALA A 263 -24.03 -11.99 -27.95
C ALA A 263 -22.49 -12.21 -27.90
N GLU A 264 -21.88 -12.45 -29.07
CA GLU A 264 -20.43 -12.64 -29.19
C GLU A 264 -19.66 -11.37 -28.77
N MET A 265 -20.10 -10.20 -29.26
CA MET A 265 -19.48 -8.91 -28.86
C MET A 265 -19.70 -8.64 -27.37
N GLN A 266 -20.89 -8.91 -26.83
CA GLN A 266 -21.16 -8.76 -25.39
C GLN A 266 -20.24 -9.65 -24.55
N ASN A 267 -20.00 -10.89 -24.96
CA ASN A 267 -19.07 -11.79 -24.28
C ASN A 267 -17.62 -11.25 -24.29
N ILE A 268 -17.18 -10.64 -25.39
CA ILE A 268 -15.85 -10.00 -25.46
C ILE A 268 -15.79 -8.80 -24.50
N VAL A 269 -16.84 -7.96 -24.49
CA VAL A 269 -16.91 -6.80 -23.57
C VAL A 269 -16.88 -7.23 -22.11
N VAL A 270 -17.57 -8.31 -21.76
CA VAL A 270 -17.51 -8.87 -20.38
C VAL A 270 -16.10 -9.27 -20.02
N LYS A 271 -15.39 -9.98 -20.90
CA LYS A 271 -13.97 -10.34 -20.67
C LYS A 271 -13.08 -9.10 -20.51
N MET A 272 -13.26 -8.05 -21.34
CA MET A 272 -12.51 -6.80 -21.19
C MET A 272 -12.80 -6.13 -19.84
N LYS A 273 -14.05 -6.17 -19.35
CA LYS A 273 -14.41 -5.64 -18.03
C LYS A 273 -13.71 -6.41 -16.91
N ASP A 274 -13.67 -7.73 -16.97
CA ASP A 274 -13.02 -8.56 -15.98
C ASP A 274 -11.52 -8.27 -15.89
N GLU A 275 -10.84 -8.13 -17.04
CA GLU A 275 -9.42 -7.74 -17.10
C GLU A 275 -9.20 -6.34 -16.51
N LEU A 276 -10.09 -5.39 -16.80
CA LEU A 276 -10.00 -4.02 -16.30
C LEU A 276 -10.26 -3.94 -14.79
N GLU A 277 -11.21 -4.70 -14.25
CA GLU A 277 -11.47 -4.71 -12.79
C GLU A 277 -10.25 -5.22 -12.03
N GLN A 278 -9.53 -6.23 -12.54
CA GLN A 278 -8.29 -6.69 -11.94
C GLN A 278 -7.20 -5.60 -11.94
N ILE A 279 -7.15 -4.74 -12.98
CA ILE A 279 -6.27 -3.56 -13.01
C ILE A 279 -6.70 -2.57 -11.93
N LYS A 280 -7.98 -2.22 -11.83
CA LYS A 280 -8.51 -1.24 -10.87
C LYS A 280 -8.28 -1.64 -9.42
N GLU A 281 -8.44 -2.92 -9.09
CA GLU A 281 -8.15 -3.44 -7.75
C GLU A 281 -6.68 -3.25 -7.37
N GLN A 282 -5.78 -3.48 -8.30
CA GLN A 282 -4.35 -3.45 -8.04
C GLN A 282 -3.73 -2.05 -8.19
N VAL A 283 -4.34 -1.16 -8.97
CA VAL A 283 -3.79 0.19 -9.20
C VAL A 283 -3.70 1.02 -7.92
N LEU A 284 -4.55 0.73 -6.94
CA LEU A 284 -4.49 1.35 -5.61
C LEU A 284 -3.18 1.01 -4.86
N ASN A 285 -2.53 -0.09 -5.24
CA ASN A 285 -1.24 -0.53 -4.68
C ASN A 285 -0.03 0.01 -5.46
N ALA A 286 -0.23 0.60 -6.64
CA ALA A 286 0.85 1.24 -7.40
C ALA A 286 1.31 2.52 -6.70
N LEU A 287 2.63 2.74 -6.64
CA LEU A 287 3.25 3.96 -6.12
C LEU A 287 3.52 4.95 -7.25
#